data_d294b4d45d74cf3814f8d56cc90d7522
#
_entry.id   d294b4d45d74cf3814f8d56cc90d7522
#
_cell.length_a   1.000
_cell.length_b   1.000
_cell.length_c   1.000
_cell.angle_alpha   90.00
_cell.angle_beta   90.00
_cell.angle_gamma   90.00
#
_symmetry.space_group_name_H-M   'P 1'
#
loop_
_entity.id
_entity.type
_entity.pdbx_description
1 polymer ?
#
loop_
_entity_poly.entity_id
_entity_poly.type
_entity_poly.pdbx_seq_one_letter_code
_entity_poly.pdbx_strand_id
1 'polypeptide(L)'
;MEACSGTSGDSLPILGQREAVTKVVNGKSVTDSVYQSIPDFSFVSQFGDTVTAKTLDDKIYVADFFFTNCPTICPKMKVQLKRVYEKFKDNPDVMLLSHTIDPAHDSVAVLKEFAQNLGVTGRQWLFVTGDREKIYDIGQNSYMVTAQADSTAPGGVVHSGAFILVDKAKHIRGIYDGTTEDGVDKLMSDMNRLLAEYKK
;
A
#
# COMPACT_ATOMS: atom_id res chain seq x y z
N MET A 1 12.61 21.89 38.42
CA MET A 1 12.47 20.50 37.90
C MET A 1 11.17 20.47 37.10
N GLU A 2 11.25 20.78 35.80
CA GLU A 2 10.12 20.65 34.90
C GLU A 2 10.25 19.35 34.14
N ALA A 3 9.30 18.45 34.38
CA ALA A 3 9.20 17.19 33.67
C ALA A 3 8.66 17.46 32.27
N CYS A 4 9.49 17.29 31.24
CA CYS A 4 9.06 17.20 29.87
C CYS A 4 8.20 15.94 29.72
N SER A 5 6.89 16.08 29.81
CA SER A 5 5.93 15.07 29.37
C SER A 5 5.85 15.11 27.86
N GLY A 6 6.74 14.35 27.19
CA GLY A 6 6.62 14.10 25.76
C GLY A 6 5.36 13.28 25.50
N THR A 7 4.37 13.88 24.88
CA THR A 7 3.18 13.21 24.33
C THR A 7 3.57 12.33 23.15
N SER A 8 4.13 11.14 23.43
CA SER A 8 4.44 10.12 22.43
C SER A 8 3.28 9.15 22.13
N GLY A 9 2.03 9.59 22.41
CA GLY A 9 0.86 8.69 22.36
C GLY A 9 0.01 8.72 21.09
N ASP A 10 0.28 9.59 20.12
CA ASP A 10 -0.70 9.88 19.05
C ASP A 10 -0.25 9.52 17.63
N SER A 11 1.04 9.31 17.41
CA SER A 11 1.59 9.02 16.08
C SER A 11 1.65 7.51 15.82
N LEU A 12 1.30 7.11 14.58
CA LEU A 12 1.44 5.72 14.16
C LEU A 12 2.92 5.34 14.05
N PRO A 13 3.30 4.09 14.39
CA PRO A 13 4.68 3.63 14.22
C PRO A 13 5.07 3.63 12.74
N ILE A 14 6.38 3.78 12.47
CA ILE A 14 6.95 3.45 11.16
C ILE A 14 7.45 2.00 11.23
N LEU A 15 7.00 1.17 10.29
CA LEU A 15 7.38 -0.23 10.18
C LEU A 15 8.46 -0.42 9.10
N GLY A 16 9.22 -1.49 9.20
CA GLY A 16 10.25 -1.86 8.24
C GLY A 16 11.66 -1.80 8.80
N GLN A 17 12.62 -2.10 7.94
CA GLN A 17 14.03 -2.10 8.30
C GLN A 17 14.54 -0.67 8.49
N ARG A 18 15.53 -0.52 9.38
CA ARG A 18 16.24 0.74 9.58
C ARG A 18 17.64 0.58 9.03
N GLU A 19 18.06 1.55 8.25
CA GLU A 19 19.43 1.64 7.77
C GLU A 19 20.17 2.73 8.55
N ALA A 20 21.41 2.43 8.96
CA ALA A 20 22.27 3.41 9.57
C ALA A 20 22.90 4.27 8.46
N VAL A 21 22.54 5.55 8.42
CA VAL A 21 23.11 6.52 7.47
C VAL A 21 24.04 7.47 8.22
N THR A 22 25.32 7.46 7.88
CA THR A 22 26.29 8.38 8.46
C THR A 22 26.35 9.65 7.62
N LYS A 23 26.04 10.79 8.23
CA LYS A 23 26.14 12.13 7.63
C LYS A 23 27.21 12.94 8.35
N VAL A 24 27.95 13.78 7.60
CA VAL A 24 28.87 14.74 8.20
C VAL A 24 28.12 16.05 8.46
N VAL A 25 27.91 16.38 9.73
CA VAL A 25 27.27 17.64 10.16
C VAL A 25 28.30 18.44 10.94
N ASN A 26 28.64 19.65 10.48
CA ASN A 26 29.64 20.53 11.11
C ASN A 26 31.01 19.85 11.33
N GLY A 27 31.47 19.03 10.37
CA GLY A 27 32.76 18.32 10.44
C GLY A 27 32.79 17.10 11.37
N LYS A 28 31.66 16.71 11.95
CA LYS A 28 31.50 15.50 12.78
C LYS A 28 30.63 14.48 12.08
N SER A 29 31.03 13.21 12.09
CA SER A 29 30.22 12.09 11.63
C SER A 29 29.09 11.85 12.63
N VAL A 30 27.84 11.99 12.16
CA VAL A 30 26.64 11.66 12.93
C VAL A 30 25.96 10.48 12.21
N THR A 31 25.79 9.38 12.92
CA THR A 31 25.04 8.23 12.40
C THR A 31 23.58 8.38 12.83
N ASP A 32 22.71 8.46 11.84
CA ASP A 32 21.25 8.52 12.01
C ASP A 32 20.61 7.21 11.51
N SER A 33 19.43 6.91 11.99
CA SER A 33 18.67 5.71 11.60
C SER A 33 17.52 6.13 10.69
N VAL A 34 17.63 5.76 9.41
CA VAL A 34 16.61 6.07 8.39
C VAL A 34 15.76 4.84 8.16
N TYR A 35 14.44 5.01 8.19
CA TYR A 35 13.52 3.94 7.82
C TYR A 35 13.53 3.72 6.31
N GLN A 36 13.43 2.46 5.90
CA GLN A 36 13.24 2.10 4.51
C GLN A 36 11.91 2.67 4.00
N SER A 37 11.94 3.35 2.87
CA SER A 37 10.75 3.83 2.17
C SER A 37 10.46 2.94 0.96
N ILE A 38 9.20 2.95 0.50
CA ILE A 38 8.82 2.32 -0.76
C ILE A 38 9.65 2.96 -1.89
N PRO A 39 10.42 2.18 -2.67
CA PRO A 39 11.28 2.70 -3.72
C PRO A 39 10.49 3.22 -4.92
N ASP A 40 11.18 3.86 -5.83
CA ASP A 40 10.59 4.23 -7.12
C ASP A 40 10.21 2.97 -7.92
N PHE A 41 9.03 3.04 -8.54
CA PHE A 41 8.49 1.99 -9.39
C PHE A 41 7.82 2.60 -10.63
N SER A 42 7.52 1.74 -11.60
CA SER A 42 6.79 2.12 -12.80
C SER A 42 5.92 0.95 -13.26
N PHE A 43 4.60 1.13 -13.14
CA PHE A 43 3.58 0.17 -13.57
C PHE A 43 2.54 0.84 -14.45
N VAL A 44 1.63 0.09 -15.05
CA VAL A 44 0.58 0.61 -15.94
C VAL A 44 -0.77 0.45 -15.25
N SER A 45 -1.56 1.53 -15.19
CA SER A 45 -2.89 1.51 -14.59
C SER A 45 -3.95 0.88 -15.49
N GLN A 46 -5.15 0.64 -14.93
CA GLN A 46 -6.35 0.25 -15.68
C GLN A 46 -6.77 1.27 -16.75
N PHE A 47 -6.18 2.46 -16.75
CA PHE A 47 -6.42 3.51 -17.76
C PHE A 47 -5.37 3.53 -18.88
N GLY A 48 -4.33 2.70 -18.77
CA GLY A 48 -3.23 2.63 -19.73
C GLY A 48 -2.10 3.65 -19.49
N ASP A 49 -2.20 4.46 -18.45
CA ASP A 49 -1.17 5.44 -18.09
C ASP A 49 -0.16 4.85 -17.09
N THR A 50 1.03 5.43 -17.11
CA THR A 50 2.11 5.04 -16.20
C THR A 50 1.85 5.57 -14.79
N VAL A 51 1.91 4.67 -13.81
CA VAL A 51 1.85 4.95 -12.37
C VAL A 51 3.24 4.78 -11.79
N THR A 52 3.72 5.78 -11.11
CA THR A 52 5.04 5.78 -10.45
C THR A 52 4.88 6.17 -8.98
N ALA A 53 5.95 6.08 -8.20
CA ALA A 53 5.96 6.59 -6.83
C ALA A 53 5.55 8.08 -6.75
N LYS A 54 5.84 8.89 -7.81
CA LYS A 54 5.43 10.30 -7.89
C LYS A 54 3.91 10.48 -8.03
N THR A 55 3.19 9.50 -8.57
CA THR A 55 1.72 9.54 -8.64
C THR A 55 1.09 9.59 -7.26
N LEU A 56 1.81 9.10 -6.25
CA LEU A 56 1.41 9.02 -4.85
C LEU A 56 2.03 10.12 -3.97
N ASP A 57 2.73 11.09 -4.56
CA ASP A 57 3.31 12.20 -3.81
C ASP A 57 2.20 12.98 -3.09
N ASP A 58 2.49 13.40 -1.85
CA ASP A 58 1.55 14.10 -0.96
C ASP A 58 0.27 13.32 -0.62
N LYS A 59 0.23 12.02 -0.83
CA LYS A 59 -0.89 11.15 -0.46
C LYS A 59 -0.48 10.16 0.63
N ILE A 60 -1.44 9.81 1.47
CA ILE A 60 -1.39 8.50 2.14
C ILE A 60 -2.08 7.50 1.22
N TYR A 61 -1.63 6.26 1.23
CA TYR A 61 -2.29 5.25 0.41
C TYR A 61 -2.32 3.88 1.05
N VAL A 62 -3.28 3.08 0.61
CA VAL A 62 -3.37 1.66 0.96
C VAL A 62 -2.95 0.85 -0.25
N ALA A 63 -1.94 0.00 -0.07
CA ALA A 63 -1.50 -0.95 -1.09
C ALA A 63 -2.03 -2.35 -0.77
N ASP A 64 -2.36 -3.10 -1.83
CA ASP A 64 -2.67 -4.53 -1.76
C ASP A 64 -2.17 -5.27 -3.00
N PHE A 65 -2.13 -6.60 -2.89
CA PHE A 65 -1.73 -7.51 -3.96
C PHE A 65 -2.86 -8.51 -4.22
N PHE A 66 -3.29 -8.62 -5.47
CA PHE A 66 -4.45 -9.40 -5.85
C PHE A 66 -4.29 -10.02 -7.25
N PHE A 67 -5.24 -10.79 -7.70
CA PHE A 67 -5.46 -11.11 -9.12
C PHE A 67 -6.95 -11.29 -9.41
N THR A 68 -7.37 -11.02 -10.65
CA THR A 68 -8.80 -10.90 -10.98
C THR A 68 -9.55 -12.21 -10.83
N ASN A 69 -8.91 -13.34 -11.14
CA ASN A 69 -9.49 -14.69 -11.12
C ASN A 69 -9.24 -15.47 -9.82
N CYS A 70 -8.90 -14.80 -8.73
CA CYS A 70 -8.69 -15.44 -7.43
C CYS A 70 -9.99 -16.06 -6.90
N PRO A 71 -10.02 -17.40 -6.65
CA PRO A 71 -11.24 -18.06 -6.20
C PRO A 71 -11.42 -18.03 -4.66
N THR A 72 -10.43 -17.57 -3.90
CA THR A 72 -10.35 -17.78 -2.45
C THR A 72 -10.50 -16.49 -1.65
N ILE A 73 -9.41 -15.79 -1.36
CA ILE A 73 -9.40 -14.66 -0.42
C ILE A 73 -9.73 -13.31 -1.08
N CYS A 74 -9.42 -13.14 -2.38
CA CYS A 74 -9.65 -11.87 -3.07
C CYS A 74 -11.13 -11.42 -3.06
N PRO A 75 -12.16 -12.28 -3.17
CA PRO A 75 -13.54 -11.83 -3.04
C PRO A 75 -13.82 -11.12 -1.71
N LYS A 76 -13.25 -11.63 -0.60
CA LYS A 76 -13.37 -10.98 0.72
C LYS A 76 -12.61 -9.67 0.76
N MET A 77 -11.34 -9.67 0.31
CA MET A 77 -10.52 -8.47 0.24
C MET A 77 -11.17 -7.36 -0.61
N LYS A 78 -11.76 -7.71 -1.76
CA LYS A 78 -12.47 -6.76 -2.64
C LYS A 78 -13.60 -6.03 -1.91
N VAL A 79 -14.42 -6.78 -1.18
CA VAL A 79 -15.54 -6.22 -0.39
C VAL A 79 -15.00 -5.27 0.66
N GLN A 80 -13.95 -5.66 1.36
CA GLN A 80 -13.35 -4.87 2.42
C GLN A 80 -12.64 -3.61 1.89
N LEU A 81 -11.87 -3.75 0.81
CA LEU A 81 -11.19 -2.58 0.22
C LEU A 81 -12.18 -1.59 -0.41
N LYS A 82 -13.32 -2.09 -0.90
CA LYS A 82 -14.43 -1.23 -1.34
C LYS A 82 -15.01 -0.40 -0.20
N ARG A 83 -15.11 -0.93 1.03
CA ARG A 83 -15.51 -0.13 2.22
C ARG A 83 -14.54 1.02 2.47
N VAL A 84 -13.23 0.75 2.34
CA VAL A 84 -12.20 1.81 2.44
C VAL A 84 -12.38 2.86 1.35
N TYR A 85 -12.55 2.41 0.10
CA TYR A 85 -12.79 3.29 -1.04
C TYR A 85 -14.01 4.19 -0.82
N GLU A 86 -15.17 3.64 -0.51
CA GLU A 86 -16.41 4.41 -0.31
C GLU A 86 -16.29 5.44 0.82
N LYS A 87 -15.54 5.10 1.87
CA LYS A 87 -15.31 6.02 3.00
C LYS A 87 -14.39 7.20 2.66
N PHE A 88 -13.41 6.99 1.79
CA PHE A 88 -12.35 7.98 1.53
C PHE A 88 -12.34 8.52 0.10
N LYS A 89 -13.25 8.10 -0.79
CA LYS A 89 -13.26 8.47 -2.22
C LYS A 89 -13.31 9.98 -2.50
N ASP A 90 -13.83 10.76 -1.56
CA ASP A 90 -13.91 12.21 -1.69
C ASP A 90 -12.74 12.94 -1.00
N ASN A 91 -11.79 12.19 -0.42
CA ASN A 91 -10.62 12.77 0.23
C ASN A 91 -9.43 12.80 -0.74
N PRO A 92 -9.00 13.99 -1.21
CA PRO A 92 -7.92 14.11 -2.19
C PRO A 92 -6.54 13.65 -1.66
N ASP A 93 -6.37 13.53 -0.35
CA ASP A 93 -5.10 13.10 0.29
C ASP A 93 -4.98 11.57 0.39
N VAL A 94 -5.99 10.80 -0.07
CA VAL A 94 -6.03 9.34 0.06
C VAL A 94 -6.05 8.70 -1.31
N MET A 95 -5.27 7.64 -1.49
CA MET A 95 -5.32 6.77 -2.67
C MET A 95 -5.34 5.29 -2.27
N LEU A 96 -5.81 4.44 -3.18
CA LEU A 96 -5.70 2.99 -3.12
C LEU A 96 -4.89 2.51 -4.33
N LEU A 97 -3.98 1.57 -4.11
CA LEU A 97 -3.10 1.03 -5.14
C LEU A 97 -3.07 -0.49 -5.07
N SER A 98 -3.78 -1.13 -5.99
CA SER A 98 -3.86 -2.59 -6.08
C SER A 98 -2.94 -3.12 -7.18
N HIS A 99 -1.95 -3.94 -6.80
CA HIS A 99 -1.00 -4.55 -7.72
C HIS A 99 -1.50 -5.94 -8.11
N THR A 100 -1.66 -6.20 -9.41
CA THR A 100 -1.91 -7.59 -9.82
C THR A 100 -0.64 -8.42 -9.69
N ILE A 101 -0.77 -9.64 -9.20
CA ILE A 101 0.31 -10.64 -9.17
C ILE A 101 0.23 -11.64 -10.33
N ASP A 102 -0.77 -11.48 -11.21
CA ASP A 102 -0.92 -12.25 -12.45
C ASP A 102 -0.99 -11.34 -13.70
N PRO A 103 0.09 -10.58 -13.99
CA PRO A 103 0.09 -9.64 -15.11
C PRO A 103 -0.02 -10.30 -16.49
N ALA A 104 0.19 -11.61 -16.57
CA ALA A 104 0.00 -12.36 -17.82
C ALA A 104 -1.49 -12.45 -18.21
N HIS A 105 -2.37 -12.57 -17.24
CA HIS A 105 -3.82 -12.60 -17.42
C HIS A 105 -4.44 -11.18 -17.26
N ASP A 106 -4.01 -10.45 -16.27
CA ASP A 106 -4.58 -9.17 -15.86
C ASP A 106 -4.03 -8.01 -16.71
N SER A 107 -4.42 -7.97 -17.97
CA SER A 107 -4.11 -6.86 -18.89
C SER A 107 -4.82 -5.56 -18.45
N VAL A 108 -4.43 -4.44 -19.03
CA VAL A 108 -5.08 -3.13 -18.82
C VAL A 108 -6.61 -3.21 -19.06
N ALA A 109 -7.03 -3.92 -20.10
CA ALA A 109 -8.46 -4.09 -20.42
C ALA A 109 -9.19 -4.90 -19.33
N VAL A 110 -8.58 -5.99 -18.86
CA VAL A 110 -9.13 -6.83 -17.77
C VAL A 110 -9.23 -6.03 -16.48
N LEU A 111 -8.18 -5.29 -16.12
CA LEU A 111 -8.19 -4.43 -14.92
C LEU A 111 -9.24 -3.32 -15.01
N LYS A 112 -9.45 -2.75 -16.19
CA LYS A 112 -10.48 -1.73 -16.42
C LYS A 112 -11.90 -2.30 -16.21
N GLU A 113 -12.18 -3.46 -16.78
CA GLU A 113 -13.46 -4.15 -16.58
C GLU A 113 -13.67 -4.53 -15.12
N PHE A 114 -12.61 -5.04 -14.47
CA PHE A 114 -12.62 -5.36 -13.05
C PHE A 114 -12.96 -4.15 -12.17
N ALA A 115 -12.33 -3.00 -12.41
CA ALA A 115 -12.62 -1.76 -11.69
C ALA A 115 -14.08 -1.31 -11.91
N GLN A 116 -14.60 -1.40 -13.14
CA GLN A 116 -15.98 -1.08 -13.46
C GLN A 116 -16.96 -1.99 -12.72
N ASN A 117 -16.71 -3.30 -12.70
CA ASN A 117 -17.55 -4.27 -12.00
C ASN A 117 -17.56 -4.05 -10.47
N LEU A 118 -16.49 -3.48 -9.91
CA LEU A 118 -16.44 -3.04 -8.51
C LEU A 118 -17.15 -1.70 -8.28
N GLY A 119 -17.58 -1.00 -9.32
CA GLY A 119 -18.17 0.34 -9.23
C GLY A 119 -17.14 1.41 -8.86
N VAL A 120 -15.86 1.18 -9.19
CA VAL A 120 -14.81 2.16 -8.99
C VAL A 120 -14.83 3.19 -10.10
N THR A 121 -15.02 4.44 -9.73
CA THR A 121 -15.01 5.59 -10.65
C THR A 121 -13.86 6.53 -10.30
N GLY A 122 -13.22 7.13 -11.31
CA GLY A 122 -12.13 8.06 -11.09
C GLY A 122 -10.78 7.38 -10.83
N ARG A 123 -9.81 8.18 -10.31
CA ARG A 123 -8.41 7.81 -10.23
C ARG A 123 -7.90 7.57 -8.80
N GLN A 124 -8.79 7.57 -7.83
CA GLN A 124 -8.40 7.41 -6.44
C GLN A 124 -8.09 5.96 -6.07
N TRP A 125 -8.62 5.01 -6.84
CA TRP A 125 -8.26 3.60 -6.75
C TRP A 125 -7.65 3.14 -8.07
N LEU A 126 -6.35 2.90 -8.05
CA LEU A 126 -5.58 2.43 -9.21
C LEU A 126 -5.33 0.93 -9.07
N PHE A 127 -5.62 0.22 -10.15
CA PHE A 127 -5.26 -1.18 -10.35
C PHE A 127 -4.11 -1.21 -11.35
N VAL A 128 -2.97 -1.75 -10.96
CA VAL A 128 -1.77 -1.69 -11.78
C VAL A 128 -1.27 -3.07 -12.17
N THR A 129 -0.72 -3.14 -13.40
CA THR A 129 -0.08 -4.30 -14.00
C THR A 129 1.28 -3.90 -14.56
N GLY A 130 2.12 -4.87 -14.88
CA GLY A 130 3.44 -4.60 -15.45
C GLY A 130 4.34 -5.82 -15.46
N ASP A 131 5.65 -5.60 -15.34
CA ASP A 131 6.63 -6.65 -15.26
C ASP A 131 6.42 -7.49 -13.98
N ARG A 132 6.29 -8.80 -14.16
CA ARG A 132 5.99 -9.75 -13.07
C ARG A 132 7.06 -9.74 -11.98
N GLU A 133 8.33 -9.78 -12.37
CA GLU A 133 9.43 -9.85 -11.42
C GLU A 133 9.49 -8.58 -10.57
N LYS A 134 9.26 -7.41 -11.18
CA LYS A 134 9.21 -6.13 -10.46
C LYS A 134 8.04 -6.05 -9.50
N ILE A 135 6.86 -6.60 -9.86
CA ILE A 135 5.69 -6.64 -8.99
C ILE A 135 5.96 -7.54 -7.77
N TYR A 136 6.56 -8.71 -7.98
CA TYR A 136 6.92 -9.62 -6.89
C TYR A 136 8.02 -9.02 -6.00
N ASP A 137 9.04 -8.42 -6.61
CA ASP A 137 10.16 -7.79 -5.89
C ASP A 137 9.67 -6.68 -4.96
N ILE A 138 8.86 -5.73 -5.47
CA ILE A 138 8.33 -4.64 -4.65
C ILE A 138 7.41 -5.16 -3.55
N GLY A 139 6.61 -6.21 -3.82
CA GLY A 139 5.75 -6.85 -2.83
C GLY A 139 6.54 -7.42 -1.67
N GLN A 140 7.52 -8.25 -1.96
CA GLN A 140 8.30 -8.97 -0.96
C GLN A 140 9.29 -8.06 -0.23
N ASN A 141 10.05 -7.27 -0.96
CA ASN A 141 11.19 -6.54 -0.41
C ASN A 141 10.83 -5.13 0.09
N SER A 142 9.69 -4.57 -0.36
CA SER A 142 9.31 -3.21 0.01
C SER A 142 8.02 -3.15 0.82
N TYR A 143 6.97 -3.87 0.39
CA TYR A 143 5.68 -3.89 1.10
C TYR A 143 5.59 -4.97 2.18
N MET A 144 6.62 -5.80 2.35
CA MET A 144 6.69 -6.89 3.34
C MET A 144 5.52 -7.89 3.22
N VAL A 145 5.03 -8.12 2.01
CA VAL A 145 3.96 -9.09 1.74
C VAL A 145 4.50 -10.33 1.07
N THR A 146 3.95 -11.49 1.44
CA THR A 146 4.24 -12.73 0.71
C THR A 146 3.42 -12.72 -0.58
N ALA A 147 4.12 -12.66 -1.71
CA ALA A 147 3.55 -12.89 -3.02
C ALA A 147 4.51 -13.84 -3.77
N GLN A 148 4.06 -15.05 -4.08
CA GLN A 148 4.90 -16.02 -4.80
C GLN A 148 4.05 -16.95 -5.66
N ALA A 149 4.64 -17.39 -6.76
CA ALA A 149 4.05 -18.45 -7.57
C ALA A 149 4.07 -19.76 -6.79
N ASP A 150 2.93 -20.44 -6.72
CA ASP A 150 2.80 -21.77 -6.16
C ASP A 150 1.81 -22.57 -7.03
N SER A 151 2.34 -23.49 -7.81
CA SER A 151 1.54 -24.31 -8.72
C SER A 151 0.54 -25.22 -8.00
N THR A 152 0.68 -25.41 -6.69
CA THR A 152 -0.23 -26.20 -5.86
C THR A 152 -1.36 -25.39 -5.25
N ALA A 153 -1.21 -24.06 -5.22
CA ALA A 153 -2.22 -23.16 -4.70
C ALA A 153 -3.37 -22.94 -5.70
N PRO A 154 -4.61 -22.77 -5.23
CA PRO A 154 -5.73 -22.40 -6.08
C PRO A 154 -5.46 -21.07 -6.80
N GLY A 155 -5.38 -21.11 -8.15
CA GLY A 155 -5.00 -19.97 -8.97
C GLY A 155 -3.50 -19.81 -9.21
N GLY A 156 -2.66 -20.75 -8.74
CA GLY A 156 -1.22 -20.78 -9.05
C GLY A 156 -0.36 -19.77 -8.32
N VAL A 157 -0.93 -19.05 -7.32
CA VAL A 157 -0.24 -17.99 -6.59
C VAL A 157 -0.70 -17.94 -5.14
N VAL A 158 0.25 -17.76 -4.22
CA VAL A 158 -0.01 -17.45 -2.81
C VAL A 158 0.26 -15.96 -2.59
N HIS A 159 -0.68 -15.27 -1.99
CA HIS A 159 -0.49 -13.90 -1.52
C HIS A 159 -1.08 -13.73 -0.12
N SER A 160 -0.47 -12.84 0.66
CA SER A 160 -1.04 -12.46 1.95
C SER A 160 -2.29 -11.63 1.74
N GLY A 161 -3.34 -11.86 2.54
CA GLY A 161 -4.55 -11.03 2.56
C GLY A 161 -4.34 -9.64 3.19
N ALA A 162 -3.12 -9.09 3.12
CA ALA A 162 -2.74 -7.89 3.85
C ALA A 162 -3.09 -6.62 3.06
N PHE A 163 -3.55 -5.59 3.80
CA PHE A 163 -3.59 -4.20 3.36
C PHE A 163 -2.49 -3.41 4.06
N ILE A 164 -1.71 -2.67 3.29
CA ILE A 164 -0.53 -1.94 3.75
C ILE A 164 -0.81 -0.44 3.70
N LEU A 165 -0.82 0.21 4.87
CA LEU A 165 -0.97 1.67 4.97
C LEU A 165 0.40 2.33 4.83
N VAL A 166 0.52 3.24 3.87
CA VAL A 166 1.75 3.98 3.57
C VAL A 166 1.50 5.48 3.71
N ASP A 167 2.46 6.19 4.26
CA ASP A 167 2.40 7.63 4.49
C ASP A 167 2.94 8.47 3.32
N LYS A 168 2.85 9.81 3.45
CA LYS A 168 3.35 10.76 2.45
C LYS A 168 4.86 10.70 2.24
N ALA A 169 5.62 10.21 3.23
CA ALA A 169 7.05 9.97 3.13
C ALA A 169 7.39 8.58 2.58
N LYS A 170 6.38 7.81 2.16
CA LYS A 170 6.50 6.45 1.61
C LYS A 170 6.96 5.41 2.63
N HIS A 171 6.72 5.66 3.92
CA HIS A 171 6.97 4.68 4.98
C HIS A 171 5.72 3.86 5.27
N ILE A 172 5.90 2.58 5.58
CA ILE A 172 4.81 1.73 6.05
C ILE A 172 4.44 2.13 7.47
N ARG A 173 3.14 2.41 7.69
CA ARG A 173 2.59 2.82 8.99
C ARG A 173 1.70 1.76 9.63
N GLY A 174 1.33 0.74 8.87
CA GLY A 174 0.56 -0.40 9.37
C GLY A 174 0.36 -1.48 8.32
N ILE A 175 0.16 -2.71 8.79
CA ILE A 175 -0.20 -3.88 8.00
C ILE A 175 -1.42 -4.50 8.67
N TYR A 176 -2.48 -4.72 7.88
CA TYR A 176 -3.79 -5.11 8.38
C TYR A 176 -4.32 -6.35 7.66
N ASP A 177 -5.07 -7.18 8.34
CA ASP A 177 -5.80 -8.28 7.70
C ASP A 177 -6.94 -7.72 6.85
N GLY A 178 -6.77 -7.73 5.54
CA GLY A 178 -7.75 -7.27 4.55
C GLY A 178 -8.91 -8.24 4.31
N THR A 179 -8.90 -9.40 4.97
CA THR A 179 -9.95 -10.43 4.83
C THR A 179 -11.03 -10.33 5.91
N THR A 180 -10.79 -9.52 6.97
CA THR A 180 -11.67 -9.37 8.12
C THR A 180 -12.22 -7.94 8.26
N GLU A 181 -13.41 -7.81 8.82
CA GLU A 181 -14.00 -6.50 9.11
C GLU A 181 -13.20 -5.74 10.17
N ASP A 182 -12.82 -6.41 11.26
CA ASP A 182 -12.05 -5.80 12.34
C ASP A 182 -10.70 -5.26 11.87
N GLY A 183 -9.99 -6.02 11.02
CA GLY A 183 -8.72 -5.60 10.44
C GLY A 183 -8.88 -4.33 9.62
N VAL A 184 -9.95 -4.25 8.82
CA VAL A 184 -10.22 -3.10 7.96
C VAL A 184 -10.80 -1.91 8.73
N ASP A 185 -11.58 -2.13 9.77
CA ASP A 185 -12.03 -1.06 10.66
C ASP A 185 -10.86 -0.41 11.39
N LYS A 186 -9.88 -1.22 11.82
CA LYS A 186 -8.62 -0.73 12.37
C LYS A 186 -7.82 0.06 11.34
N LEU A 187 -7.67 -0.43 10.11
CA LEU A 187 -7.04 0.30 9.01
C LEU A 187 -7.69 1.66 8.82
N MET A 188 -9.02 1.73 8.69
CA MET A 188 -9.74 2.98 8.49
C MET A 188 -9.60 3.96 9.66
N SER A 189 -9.53 3.45 10.89
CA SER A 189 -9.24 4.25 12.09
C SER A 189 -7.84 4.85 12.02
N ASP A 190 -6.84 4.03 11.69
CA ASP A 190 -5.45 4.46 11.62
C ASP A 190 -5.19 5.38 10.42
N MET A 191 -5.91 5.22 9.30
CA MET A 191 -5.91 6.20 8.19
C MET A 191 -6.35 7.60 8.67
N ASN A 192 -7.43 7.69 9.48
CA ASN A 192 -7.88 8.97 10.03
C ASN A 192 -6.83 9.58 10.98
N ARG A 193 -6.17 8.76 11.80
CA ARG A 193 -5.08 9.21 12.67
C ARG A 193 -3.90 9.74 11.85
N LEU A 194 -3.51 9.01 10.81
CA LEU A 194 -2.42 9.40 9.92
C LEU A 194 -2.73 10.71 9.19
N LEU A 195 -3.94 10.88 8.69
CA LEU A 195 -4.39 12.15 8.08
C LEU A 195 -4.34 13.31 9.07
N ALA A 196 -4.66 13.07 10.34
CA ALA A 196 -4.58 14.08 11.39
C ALA A 196 -3.14 14.48 11.73
N GLU A 197 -2.16 13.58 11.61
CA GLU A 197 -0.74 13.90 11.77
C GLU A 197 -0.25 14.98 10.79
N TYR A 198 -0.83 15.04 9.58
CA TYR A 198 -0.45 15.99 8.52
C TYR A 198 -1.27 17.29 8.52
N LYS A 199 -2.28 17.42 9.39
CA LYS A 199 -3.07 18.65 9.53
C LYS A 199 -2.56 19.59 10.61
N LYS A 200 -1.54 19.14 11.36
CA LYS A 200 -0.84 19.94 12.38
C LYS A 200 0.24 20.79 11.72
#